data_faafd30e8fb2b73a36457e9e16182769
#
_entry.id   faafd30e8fb2b73a36457e9e16182769
#
_cell.length_a   1.000
_cell.length_b   1.000
_cell.length_c   1.000
_cell.angle_alpha   90.00
_cell.angle_beta   90.00
_cell.angle_gamma   90.00
#
_symmetry.space_group_name_H-M   'P 1'
#
loop_
_entity.id
_entity.type
_entity.pdbx_description
1 polymer ?
#
loop_
_entity_poly.entity_id
_entity_poly.type
_entity_poly.pdbx_seq_one_letter_code
_entity_poly.pdbx_strand_id
1 'polypeptide(L)'
;MKKIFFIHFHEAELKEKIQPLKQAGYKVEHHFSVESVADLQQDLPDILVICLDRLPSHGRRYAEWLWEAKKRQPILIVFCGGTPEKVLITKEKLPKAIYCSNEKLLATLEKLKQ
;
A
#
# COMPACT_ATOMS: atom_id res chain seq x y z
N MET A 1 4.61 -11.00 13.52
CA MET A 1 4.65 -10.90 12.06
C MET A 1 3.74 -9.78 11.62
N LYS A 2 4.23 -8.88 10.78
CA LYS A 2 3.41 -7.78 10.28
C LYS A 2 2.49 -8.27 9.17
N LYS A 3 1.26 -7.80 9.22
CA LYS A 3 0.28 -8.08 8.18
C LYS A 3 0.23 -6.92 7.21
N ILE A 4 0.43 -7.22 5.92
CA ILE A 4 0.43 -6.24 4.84
C ILE A 4 -0.79 -6.47 3.96
N PHE A 5 -1.48 -5.39 3.60
CA PHE A 5 -2.47 -5.42 2.54
C PHE A 5 -1.91 -4.62 1.37
N PHE A 6 -1.72 -5.27 0.23
CA PHE A 6 -1.08 -4.68 -0.95
C PHE A 6 -2.11 -4.42 -2.04
N ILE A 7 -2.22 -3.17 -2.46
CA ILE A 7 -3.14 -2.77 -3.55
C ILE A 7 -2.32 -2.36 -4.77
N HIS A 8 -2.55 -3.04 -5.89
CA HIS A 8 -1.93 -2.73 -7.17
C HIS A 8 -2.86 -3.21 -8.28
N PHE A 9 -3.34 -2.29 -9.10
CA PHE A 9 -4.39 -2.58 -10.09
C PHE A 9 -3.83 -3.18 -11.37
N HIS A 10 -3.02 -4.22 -11.24
CA HIS A 10 -2.49 -5.03 -12.34
C HIS A 10 -2.05 -6.37 -11.77
N GLU A 11 -2.81 -7.40 -12.07
CA GLU A 11 -2.65 -8.72 -11.43
C GLU A 11 -1.26 -9.30 -11.56
N ALA A 12 -0.69 -9.34 -12.77
CA ALA A 12 0.61 -9.95 -13.00
C ALA A 12 1.73 -9.22 -12.26
N GLU A 13 1.71 -7.88 -12.29
CA GLU A 13 2.70 -7.06 -11.58
C GLU A 13 2.55 -7.20 -10.07
N LEU A 14 1.32 -7.29 -9.59
CA LEU A 14 1.06 -7.47 -8.17
C LEU A 14 1.68 -8.78 -7.67
N LYS A 15 1.47 -9.87 -8.38
CA LYS A 15 2.01 -11.18 -8.01
C LYS A 15 3.53 -11.16 -7.92
N GLU A 16 4.19 -10.47 -8.86
CA GLU A 16 5.65 -10.31 -8.81
C GLU A 16 6.10 -9.51 -7.60
N LYS A 17 5.39 -8.43 -7.28
CA LYS A 17 5.77 -7.54 -6.19
C LYS A 17 5.59 -8.16 -4.81
N ILE A 18 4.59 -9.02 -4.63
CA ILE A 18 4.33 -9.60 -3.32
C ILE A 18 5.26 -10.76 -2.98
N GLN A 19 5.89 -11.40 -3.97
CA GLN A 19 6.76 -12.54 -3.74
C GLN A 19 7.93 -12.24 -2.78
N PRO A 20 8.72 -11.16 -2.99
CA PRO A 20 9.79 -10.84 -2.05
C PRO A 20 9.29 -10.59 -0.63
N LEU A 21 8.09 -10.03 -0.48
CA LEU A 21 7.51 -9.74 0.83
C LEU A 21 7.12 -11.03 1.55
N LYS A 22 6.52 -11.97 0.83
CA LYS A 22 6.19 -13.27 1.40
C LYS A 22 7.46 -14.04 1.78
N GLN A 23 8.48 -13.98 0.94
CA GLN A 23 9.77 -14.64 1.21
C GLN A 23 10.44 -14.05 2.45
N ALA A 24 10.23 -12.76 2.72
CA ALA A 24 10.76 -12.09 3.90
C ALA A 24 9.96 -12.38 5.17
N GLY A 25 8.87 -13.15 5.08
CA GLY A 25 8.10 -13.58 6.24
C GLY A 25 6.85 -12.75 6.54
N TYR A 26 6.50 -11.80 5.68
CA TYR A 26 5.28 -11.02 5.88
C TYR A 26 4.04 -11.84 5.51
N LYS A 27 2.94 -11.59 6.21
CA LYS A 27 1.64 -12.09 5.81
C LYS A 27 1.04 -11.05 4.86
N VAL A 28 0.88 -11.42 3.58
CA VAL A 28 0.44 -10.48 2.56
C VAL A 28 -0.91 -10.85 2.00
N GLU A 29 -1.88 -9.96 2.12
CA GLU A 29 -3.14 -10.01 1.41
C GLU A 29 -3.07 -8.95 0.31
N HIS A 30 -3.87 -9.09 -0.73
CA HIS A 30 -3.77 -8.20 -1.88
C HIS A 30 -5.10 -7.96 -2.58
N HIS A 31 -5.14 -6.91 -3.39
CA HIS A 31 -6.30 -6.56 -4.20
C HIS A 31 -5.84 -5.90 -5.50
N PHE A 32 -6.40 -6.33 -6.62
CA PHE A 32 -6.02 -5.81 -7.93
C PHE A 32 -7.21 -5.38 -8.81
N SER A 33 -8.43 -5.72 -8.45
CA SER A 33 -9.61 -5.47 -9.31
C SER A 33 -10.20 -4.09 -9.06
N VAL A 34 -10.56 -3.39 -10.14
CA VAL A 34 -11.32 -2.14 -10.06
C VAL A 34 -12.82 -2.39 -10.04
N GLU A 35 -13.24 -3.62 -10.36
CA GLU A 35 -14.66 -4.00 -10.43
C GLU A 35 -15.22 -4.40 -9.06
N SER A 36 -14.37 -4.64 -8.09
CA SER A 36 -14.76 -4.99 -6.74
C SER A 36 -14.06 -4.10 -5.73
N VAL A 37 -14.59 -4.02 -4.53
CA VAL A 37 -14.02 -3.21 -3.45
C VAL A 37 -13.39 -4.15 -2.43
N ALA A 38 -12.14 -3.87 -2.04
CA ALA A 38 -11.46 -4.62 -1.01
C ALA A 38 -12.12 -4.34 0.34
N ASP A 39 -12.40 -5.38 1.11
CA ASP A 39 -12.96 -5.24 2.44
C ASP A 39 -11.84 -5.25 3.47
N LEU A 40 -11.45 -4.05 3.89
CA LEU A 40 -10.40 -3.87 4.89
C LEU A 40 -10.96 -3.84 6.31
N GLN A 41 -12.27 -3.76 6.48
CA GLN A 41 -12.87 -3.61 7.82
C GLN A 41 -12.84 -4.89 8.63
N GLN A 42 -12.99 -6.04 7.98
CA GLN A 42 -13.05 -7.31 8.70
C GLN A 42 -11.73 -7.70 9.32
N ASP A 43 -10.63 -7.33 8.67
CA ASP A 43 -9.31 -7.71 9.12
C ASP A 43 -8.30 -6.63 8.74
N LEU A 44 -8.18 -5.62 9.60
CA LEU A 44 -7.30 -4.47 9.34
C LEU A 44 -5.84 -4.90 9.30
N PRO A 45 -5.07 -4.39 8.32
CA PRO A 45 -3.63 -4.68 8.25
C PRO A 45 -2.84 -3.82 9.24
N ASP A 46 -1.59 -4.19 9.45
CA ASP A 46 -0.63 -3.32 10.15
C ASP A 46 -0.10 -2.24 9.21
N ILE A 47 0.06 -2.60 7.94
CA ILE A 47 0.58 -1.71 6.90
C ILE A 47 -0.25 -1.87 5.63
N LEU A 48 -0.72 -0.75 5.08
CA LEU A 48 -1.36 -0.71 3.77
C LEU A 48 -0.33 -0.24 2.76
N VAL A 49 -0.03 -1.07 1.76
CA VAL A 49 0.90 -0.73 0.67
C VAL A 49 0.10 -0.52 -0.60
N ILE A 50 0.33 0.62 -1.24
CA ILE A 50 -0.38 0.98 -2.47
C ILE A 50 0.64 1.34 -3.53
N CYS A 51 0.57 0.69 -4.69
CA CYS A 51 1.43 1.01 -5.82
C CYS A 51 0.79 2.12 -6.67
N LEU A 52 1.56 3.15 -6.97
CA LEU A 52 1.09 4.29 -7.75
C LEU A 52 1.33 4.13 -9.25
N ASP A 53 1.89 3.02 -9.69
CA ASP A 53 2.16 2.78 -11.12
C ASP A 53 0.86 2.58 -11.93
N ARG A 54 -0.19 2.07 -11.29
CA ARG A 54 -1.47 1.80 -11.96
C ARG A 54 -2.60 2.43 -11.17
N LEU A 55 -3.43 3.23 -11.83
CA LEU A 55 -4.64 3.83 -11.28
C LEU A 55 -4.43 4.44 -9.89
N PRO A 56 -3.52 5.41 -9.77
CA PRO A 56 -3.17 5.96 -8.45
C PRO A 56 -4.34 6.58 -7.70
N SER A 57 -5.31 7.17 -8.42
CA SER A 57 -6.48 7.76 -7.76
C SER A 57 -7.33 6.72 -7.05
N HIS A 58 -7.43 5.50 -7.59
CA HIS A 58 -8.16 4.41 -6.95
C HIS A 58 -7.45 3.98 -5.66
N GLY A 59 -6.12 3.87 -5.72
CA GLY A 59 -5.33 3.54 -4.53
C GLY A 59 -5.46 4.59 -3.43
N ARG A 60 -5.39 5.86 -3.81
CA ARG A 60 -5.53 6.95 -2.83
C ARG A 60 -6.86 6.90 -2.09
N ARG A 61 -7.94 6.48 -2.73
CA ARG A 61 -9.24 6.36 -2.06
C ARG A 61 -9.21 5.39 -0.89
N TYR A 62 -8.49 4.29 -1.02
CA TYR A 62 -8.34 3.34 0.08
C TYR A 62 -7.57 3.96 1.24
N ALA A 63 -6.51 4.71 0.95
CA ALA A 63 -5.73 5.40 1.98
C ALA A 63 -6.56 6.46 2.70
N GLU A 64 -7.30 7.25 1.94
CA GLU A 64 -8.16 8.29 2.51
C GLU A 64 -9.23 7.67 3.42
N TRP A 65 -9.88 6.61 2.97
CA TRP A 65 -10.85 5.90 3.77
C TRP A 65 -10.24 5.36 5.07
N LEU A 66 -9.06 4.75 4.97
CA LEU A 66 -8.41 4.15 6.12
C LEU A 66 -8.17 5.19 7.22
N TRP A 67 -7.65 6.35 6.84
CA TRP A 67 -7.29 7.40 7.81
C TRP A 67 -8.45 8.33 8.20
N GLU A 68 -9.65 8.14 7.69
CA GLU A 68 -10.83 8.88 8.10
C GLU A 68 -11.19 8.60 9.56
N ALA A 69 -11.05 7.38 10.02
CA ALA A 69 -11.40 7.00 11.39
C ALA A 69 -10.18 7.08 12.30
N LYS A 70 -10.32 7.70 13.46
CA LYS A 70 -9.23 7.85 14.41
C LYS A 70 -8.61 6.53 14.81
N LYS A 71 -9.42 5.49 14.99
CA LYS A 71 -8.91 4.17 15.39
C LYS A 71 -8.06 3.50 14.32
N ARG A 72 -8.15 3.95 13.07
CA ARG A 72 -7.35 3.41 11.96
C ARG A 72 -6.10 4.24 11.66
N GLN A 73 -5.97 5.43 12.24
CA GLN A 73 -4.84 6.32 11.98
C GLN A 73 -3.47 5.73 12.36
N PRO A 74 -3.35 4.85 13.36
CA PRO A 74 -2.06 4.21 13.64
C PRO A 74 -1.59 3.23 12.56
N ILE A 75 -2.47 2.80 11.64
CA ILE A 75 -2.07 1.93 10.54
C ILE A 75 -1.16 2.71 9.59
N LEU A 76 -0.01 2.14 9.26
CA LEU A 76 0.94 2.79 8.35
C LEU A 76 0.49 2.63 6.92
N ILE A 77 0.68 3.68 6.11
CA ILE A 77 0.40 3.65 4.69
C ILE A 77 1.70 3.92 3.95
N VAL A 78 2.06 3.01 3.04
CA VAL A 78 3.25 3.12 2.21
C VAL A 78 2.83 3.14 0.75
N PHE A 79 3.22 4.20 0.04
CA PHE A 79 3.04 4.28 -1.41
C PHE A 79 4.37 3.93 -2.08
N CYS A 80 4.33 3.07 -3.08
CA CYS A 80 5.52 2.70 -3.84
C CYS A 80 5.32 2.98 -5.33
N GLY A 81 6.41 3.23 -6.02
CA GLY A 81 6.40 3.50 -7.46
C GLY A 81 5.77 4.83 -7.82
N GLY A 82 5.25 4.89 -9.05
CA GLY A 82 4.65 6.10 -9.61
C GLY A 82 5.64 7.04 -10.25
N THR A 83 5.15 7.88 -11.16
CA THR A 83 5.95 8.96 -11.72
C THR A 83 6.09 10.08 -10.70
N PRO A 84 7.06 11.00 -10.86
CA PRO A 84 7.18 12.13 -9.94
C PRO A 84 5.90 12.95 -9.80
N GLU A 85 5.13 13.12 -10.87
CA GLU A 85 3.85 13.82 -10.83
C GLU A 85 2.81 13.12 -9.97
N LYS A 86 2.68 11.80 -10.14
CA LYS A 86 1.73 10.99 -9.35
C LYS A 86 2.11 11.02 -7.88
N VAL A 87 3.40 10.93 -7.58
CA VAL A 87 3.90 10.99 -6.21
C VAL A 87 3.61 12.36 -5.60
N LEU A 88 3.87 13.43 -6.33
CA LEU A 88 3.64 14.79 -5.83
C LEU A 88 2.17 15.04 -5.49
N ILE A 89 1.27 14.66 -6.38
CA ILE A 89 -0.17 14.81 -6.17
C ILE A 89 -0.60 14.04 -4.91
N THR A 90 -0.08 12.83 -4.76
CA THR A 90 -0.42 11.99 -3.61
C THR A 90 0.11 12.58 -2.30
N LYS A 91 1.36 13.10 -2.32
CA LYS A 91 1.95 13.73 -1.13
C LYS A 91 1.18 14.96 -0.68
N GLU A 92 0.65 15.73 -1.61
CA GLU A 92 -0.16 16.90 -1.27
C GLU A 92 -1.42 16.50 -0.51
N LYS A 93 -2.02 15.38 -0.87
CA LYS A 93 -3.24 14.88 -0.22
C LYS A 93 -2.97 14.08 1.04
N LEU A 94 -1.87 13.35 1.06
CA LEU A 94 -1.54 12.42 2.14
C LEU A 94 -0.07 12.61 2.57
N PRO A 95 0.25 13.77 3.16
CA PRO A 95 1.65 14.09 3.49
C PRO A 95 2.25 13.19 4.58
N LYS A 96 1.43 12.55 5.38
CA LYS A 96 1.92 11.68 6.47
C LYS A 96 2.21 10.27 6.03
N ALA A 97 1.83 9.88 4.80
CA ALA A 97 2.14 8.55 4.28
C ALA A 97 3.64 8.44 3.96
N ILE A 98 4.11 7.20 3.85
CA ILE A 98 5.50 6.91 3.54
C ILE A 98 5.60 6.66 2.04
N TYR A 99 6.65 7.18 1.41
CA TYR A 99 6.85 7.09 -0.05
C TYR A 99 8.20 6.46 -0.36
N CYS A 100 8.23 5.51 -1.29
CA CYS A 100 9.46 4.85 -1.70
C CYS A 100 9.36 4.39 -3.16
N SER A 101 10.50 4.03 -3.76
CA SER A 101 10.50 3.40 -5.07
C SER A 101 10.13 1.92 -4.94
N ASN A 102 9.76 1.31 -6.07
CA ASN A 102 9.45 -0.13 -6.07
C ASN A 102 10.64 -0.95 -5.58
N GLU A 103 11.85 -0.60 -5.98
CA GLU A 103 13.07 -1.32 -5.61
C GLU A 103 13.38 -1.23 -4.12
N LYS A 104 12.96 -0.15 -3.47
CA LYS A 104 13.23 0.09 -2.04
C LYS A 104 12.09 -0.34 -1.13
N LEU A 105 11.03 -0.89 -1.69
CA LEU A 105 9.84 -1.24 -0.89
C LEU A 105 10.19 -2.19 0.26
N LEU A 106 10.85 -3.29 -0.03
CA LEU A 106 11.20 -4.26 1.00
C LEU A 106 12.07 -3.64 2.10
N ALA A 107 13.10 -2.89 1.71
CA ALA A 107 13.97 -2.22 2.68
C ALA A 107 13.19 -1.23 3.55
N THR A 108 12.25 -0.50 2.95
CA THR A 108 11.40 0.44 3.69
C THR A 108 10.54 -0.29 4.72
N LEU A 109 9.91 -1.39 4.33
CA LEU A 109 9.09 -2.19 5.24
C LEU A 109 9.93 -2.79 6.37
N GLU A 110 11.15 -3.22 6.09
CA GLU A 110 12.05 -3.76 7.12
C GLU A 110 12.39 -2.71 8.17
N LYS A 111 12.56 -1.45 7.78
CA LYS A 111 12.77 -0.35 8.73
C LYS A 111 11.57 -0.14 9.63
N LEU A 112 10.36 -0.34 9.11
CA LEU A 112 9.12 -0.13 9.87
C LEU A 112 8.84 -1.24 10.88
N LYS A 113 9.54 -2.36 10.78
CA LYS A 113 9.45 -3.44 11.75
C LYS A 113 10.03 -3.06 13.11
N GLN A 114 10.99 -2.17 13.11
CA GLN A 114 11.77 -1.84 14.30
C GLN A 114 11.09 -0.83 15.22
#